data_241e836d19315108c28d3be9daf2f4b9
#
_entry.id   241e836d19315108c28d3be9daf2f4b9
#
_cell.length_a   1.000
_cell.length_b   1.000
_cell.length_c   1.000
_cell.angle_alpha   90.00
_cell.angle_beta   90.00
_cell.angle_gamma   90.00
#
_symmetry.space_group_name_H-M   'P 1'
#
loop_
_entity.id
_entity.type
_entity.pdbx_description
1 polymer ?
#
loop_
_entity_poly.entity_id
_entity_poly.type
_entity_poly.pdbx_seq_one_letter_code
_entity_poly.pdbx_strand_id
1 'polypeptide(L)'
;MNIHKMRVIYNQKTNSYLRYHATTEWKQECFKKANNICEITGRKGKHTLKLTVHHASESFLSISKRAHKQLGIRYHKFINEYNPEDLTALVSIIKEEHKHVIGAVMTEDMHSILHQKFTNPTYEDYKQFKKNYRRKLYQCKNSSRRKAA
;
A
#
# COMPACT_ATOMS: atom_id res chain seq x y z
N MET A 1 17.80 26.48 -11.18
CA MET A 1 17.10 25.17 -11.22
C MET A 1 17.21 24.59 -12.63
N ASN A 2 17.65 23.34 -12.78
CA ASN A 2 17.93 22.75 -14.10
C ASN A 2 16.60 22.47 -14.83
N ILE A 3 16.44 22.98 -16.05
CA ILE A 3 15.25 22.84 -16.91
C ILE A 3 14.83 21.35 -17.09
N HIS A 4 15.79 20.44 -17.04
CA HIS A 4 15.54 19.00 -17.11
C HIS A 4 14.82 18.45 -15.86
N LYS A 5 15.14 18.95 -14.67
CA LYS A 5 14.42 18.65 -13.43
C LYS A 5 12.98 19.20 -13.42
N MET A 6 12.76 20.37 -14.01
CA MET A 6 11.40 20.93 -14.14
C MET A 6 10.52 20.07 -15.06
N ARG A 7 11.03 19.59 -16.22
CA ARG A 7 10.26 18.73 -17.12
C ARG A 7 9.82 17.41 -16.48
N VAL A 8 10.67 16.80 -15.66
CA VAL A 8 10.33 15.55 -14.93
C VAL A 8 9.22 15.78 -13.90
N ILE A 9 9.21 16.94 -13.25
CA ILE A 9 8.16 17.30 -12.27
C ILE A 9 6.83 17.55 -12.97
N TYR A 10 6.82 18.25 -14.10
CA TYR A 10 5.59 18.64 -14.81
C TYR A 10 4.83 17.48 -15.45
N ASN A 11 5.46 16.34 -15.73
CA ASN A 11 4.82 15.17 -16.34
C ASN A 11 4.56 14.02 -15.34
N GLN A 12 4.68 14.26 -14.05
CA GLN A 12 4.43 13.21 -13.05
C GLN A 12 2.94 12.89 -12.97
N LYS A 13 2.63 11.59 -12.94
CA LYS A 13 1.24 11.11 -12.73
C LYS A 13 0.75 11.49 -11.35
N THR A 14 -0.46 12.00 -11.29
CA THR A 14 -1.11 12.45 -10.04
C THR A 14 -1.12 11.39 -8.96
N ASN A 15 -1.51 10.16 -9.28
CA ASN A 15 -1.56 9.08 -8.28
C ASN A 15 -0.17 8.76 -7.70
N SER A 16 0.89 8.78 -8.52
CA SER A 16 2.26 8.55 -8.04
C SER A 16 2.72 9.68 -7.13
N TYR A 17 2.43 10.92 -7.49
CA TYR A 17 2.73 12.09 -6.67
C TYR A 17 2.01 12.06 -5.32
N LEU A 18 0.70 11.86 -5.33
CA LEU A 18 -0.12 11.83 -4.11
C LEU A 18 0.27 10.66 -3.20
N ARG A 19 0.52 9.47 -3.75
CA ARG A 19 1.01 8.32 -2.98
C ARG A 19 2.33 8.63 -2.29
N TYR A 20 3.28 9.18 -3.01
CA TYR A 20 4.59 9.50 -2.45
C TYR A 20 4.48 10.52 -1.31
N HIS A 21 3.83 11.65 -1.55
CA HIS A 21 3.77 12.74 -0.58
C HIS A 21 2.82 12.49 0.59
N ALA A 22 1.72 11.78 0.37
CA ALA A 22 0.69 11.58 1.39
C ALA A 22 0.84 10.27 2.19
N THR A 23 1.51 9.24 1.66
CA THR A 23 1.53 7.91 2.29
C THR A 23 2.89 7.45 2.77
N THR A 24 3.98 8.15 2.49
CA THR A 24 5.34 7.72 2.86
C THR A 24 5.50 7.56 4.37
N GLU A 25 5.09 8.54 5.16
CA GLU A 25 5.17 8.49 6.63
C GLU A 25 4.31 7.36 7.19
N TRP A 26 3.08 7.22 6.70
CA TRP A 26 2.19 6.13 7.09
C TRP A 26 2.79 4.75 6.82
N LYS A 27 3.42 4.56 5.65
CA LYS A 27 4.11 3.31 5.33
C LYS A 27 5.27 3.04 6.28
N GLN A 28 6.08 4.06 6.59
CA GLN A 28 7.18 3.93 7.55
C GLN A 28 6.68 3.54 8.94
N GLU A 29 5.57 4.11 9.41
CA GLU A 29 4.94 3.71 10.65
C GLU A 29 4.43 2.27 10.63
N CYS A 30 3.83 1.82 9.51
CA CYS A 30 3.41 0.44 9.33
C CYS A 30 4.60 -0.53 9.43
N PHE A 31 5.70 -0.24 8.74
CA PHE A 31 6.92 -1.05 8.82
C PHE A 31 7.49 -1.10 10.25
N LYS A 32 7.51 0.02 10.94
CA LYS A 32 7.98 0.11 12.33
C LYS A 32 7.10 -0.71 13.28
N LYS A 33 5.78 -0.58 13.19
CA LYS A 33 4.82 -1.35 14.01
C LYS A 33 4.92 -2.86 13.76
N ALA A 34 5.18 -3.28 12.53
CA ALA A 34 5.36 -4.67 12.16
C ALA A 34 6.79 -5.20 12.45
N ASN A 35 7.68 -4.40 13.03
CA ASN A 35 9.10 -4.72 13.21
C ASN A 35 9.79 -5.18 11.93
N ASN A 36 9.39 -4.62 10.79
CA ASN A 36 9.89 -5.00 9.47
C ASN A 36 9.73 -6.50 9.16
N ILE A 37 8.61 -7.10 9.61
CA ILE A 37 8.28 -8.51 9.43
C ILE A 37 7.02 -8.64 8.60
N CYS A 38 7.03 -9.55 7.61
CA CYS A 38 5.84 -9.90 6.85
C CYS A 38 4.78 -10.55 7.76
N GLU A 39 3.60 -9.94 7.82
CA GLU A 39 2.51 -10.42 8.69
C GLU A 39 1.92 -11.77 8.24
N ILE A 40 2.17 -12.19 7.00
CA ILE A 40 1.68 -13.46 6.44
C ILE A 40 2.72 -14.56 6.63
N THR A 41 3.95 -14.33 6.20
CA THR A 41 5.02 -15.35 6.19
C THR A 41 5.88 -15.36 7.44
N GLY A 42 5.88 -14.30 8.24
CA GLY A 42 6.78 -14.12 9.37
C GLY A 42 8.24 -13.84 8.97
N ARG A 43 8.52 -13.64 7.68
CA ARG A 43 9.89 -13.36 7.21
C ARG A 43 10.25 -11.90 7.44
N LYS A 44 11.45 -11.67 7.92
CA LYS A 44 11.98 -10.32 8.13
C LYS A 44 12.41 -9.70 6.80
N GLY A 45 12.05 -8.43 6.60
CA GLY A 45 12.53 -7.64 5.48
C GLY A 45 14.05 -7.47 5.51
N LYS A 46 14.68 -7.51 4.36
CA LYS A 46 16.12 -7.31 4.17
C LYS A 46 16.40 -6.87 2.73
N HIS A 47 17.64 -6.56 2.42
CA HIS A 47 18.03 -6.07 1.10
C HIS A 47 17.56 -6.97 -0.06
N THR A 48 17.57 -8.29 0.14
CA THR A 48 17.12 -9.28 -0.85
C THR A 48 15.66 -9.69 -0.72
N LEU A 49 14.93 -9.22 0.30
CA LEU A 49 13.51 -9.51 0.54
C LEU A 49 12.78 -8.23 0.89
N LYS A 50 12.22 -7.58 -0.14
CA LYS A 50 11.49 -6.34 0.03
C LYS A 50 10.09 -6.58 0.58
N LEU A 51 9.71 -5.73 1.53
CA LEU A 51 8.37 -5.64 2.06
C LEU A 51 7.63 -4.46 1.44
N THR A 52 6.32 -4.58 1.35
CA THR A 52 5.41 -3.52 0.96
C THR A 52 4.27 -3.39 1.97
N VAL A 53 3.55 -2.28 1.92
CA VAL A 53 2.36 -2.06 2.75
C VAL A 53 1.12 -2.12 1.86
N HIS A 54 0.27 -3.10 2.12
CA HIS A 54 -1.05 -3.21 1.50
C HIS A 54 -2.06 -2.34 2.25
N HIS A 55 -2.87 -1.58 1.52
CA HIS A 55 -4.02 -0.85 2.06
C HIS A 55 -5.14 -1.85 2.38
N ALA A 56 -5.20 -2.35 3.61
CA ALA A 56 -6.07 -3.46 3.95
C ALA A 56 -7.52 -3.04 4.20
N SER A 57 -7.77 -1.93 4.89
CA SER A 57 -9.13 -1.49 5.23
C SER A 57 -9.78 -0.62 4.16
N GLU A 58 -9.01 0.19 3.44
CA GLU A 58 -9.51 1.05 2.37
C GLU A 58 -8.42 1.31 1.33
N SER A 59 -8.78 1.29 0.03
CA SER A 59 -7.83 1.52 -1.05
C SER A 59 -7.41 3.00 -1.15
N PHE A 60 -6.18 3.24 -1.60
CA PHE A 60 -5.70 4.59 -1.90
C PHE A 60 -6.62 5.33 -2.89
N LEU A 61 -7.11 4.65 -3.92
CA LEU A 61 -7.99 5.28 -4.92
C LEU A 61 -9.32 5.75 -4.33
N SER A 62 -9.89 5.00 -3.40
CA SER A 62 -11.11 5.39 -2.68
C SER A 62 -10.88 6.68 -1.88
N ILE A 63 -9.78 6.74 -1.13
CA ILE A 63 -9.40 7.91 -0.34
C ILE A 63 -9.14 9.12 -1.24
N SER A 64 -8.38 8.93 -2.32
CA SER A 64 -8.09 9.99 -3.28
C SER A 64 -9.36 10.57 -3.92
N LYS A 65 -10.30 9.71 -4.34
CA LYS A 65 -11.60 10.16 -4.87
C LYS A 65 -12.39 10.98 -3.86
N ARG A 66 -12.41 10.55 -2.60
CA ARG A 66 -13.11 11.27 -1.53
C ARG A 66 -12.48 12.63 -1.27
N ALA A 67 -11.13 12.71 -1.25
CA ALA A 67 -10.41 13.97 -1.08
C ALA A 67 -10.71 14.97 -2.21
N HIS A 68 -10.70 14.51 -3.46
CA HIS A 68 -11.07 15.35 -4.61
C HIS A 68 -12.51 15.88 -4.49
N LYS A 69 -13.45 15.01 -4.13
CA LYS A 69 -14.85 15.38 -3.93
C LYS A 69 -15.00 16.40 -2.80
N GLN A 70 -14.30 16.23 -1.70
CA GLN A 70 -14.35 17.14 -0.54
C GLN A 70 -13.91 18.55 -0.92
N LEU A 71 -12.90 18.68 -1.77
CA LEU A 71 -12.38 19.97 -2.24
C LEU A 71 -13.14 20.51 -3.46
N GLY A 72 -14.07 19.75 -4.05
CA GLY A 72 -14.73 20.10 -5.29
C GLY A 72 -13.80 20.17 -6.50
N ILE A 73 -12.71 19.41 -6.48
CA ILE A 73 -11.68 19.41 -7.51
C ILE A 73 -11.88 18.19 -8.43
N ARG A 74 -11.81 18.42 -9.73
CA ARG A 74 -11.82 17.35 -10.72
C ARG A 74 -10.48 16.61 -10.72
N TYR A 75 -10.52 15.28 -10.86
CA TYR A 75 -9.31 14.48 -11.05
C TYR A 75 -8.67 14.76 -12.40
N HIS A 76 -7.35 14.98 -12.41
CA HIS A 76 -6.51 15.07 -13.59
C HIS A 76 -5.39 14.04 -13.55
N LYS A 77 -5.01 13.52 -14.70
CA LYS A 77 -4.01 12.44 -14.79
C LYS A 77 -2.60 12.88 -14.39
N PHE A 78 -2.25 14.14 -14.65
CA PHE A 78 -0.92 14.70 -14.40
C PHE A 78 -0.99 15.91 -13.46
N ILE A 79 0.06 16.08 -12.64
CA ILE A 79 0.10 17.14 -11.61
C ILE A 79 0.14 18.55 -12.18
N ASN A 80 0.67 18.75 -13.39
CA ASN A 80 0.70 20.07 -14.04
C ASN A 80 -0.70 20.62 -14.41
N GLU A 81 -1.72 19.80 -14.35
CA GLU A 81 -3.13 20.18 -14.59
C GLU A 81 -3.83 20.70 -13.33
N TYR A 82 -3.15 20.67 -12.17
CA TYR A 82 -3.65 21.18 -10.89
C TYR A 82 -3.03 22.51 -10.52
N ASN A 83 -3.75 23.32 -9.74
CA ASN A 83 -3.13 24.42 -9.01
C ASN A 83 -2.25 23.86 -7.87
N PRO A 84 -1.08 24.47 -7.59
CA PRO A 84 -0.21 24.01 -6.50
C PRO A 84 -0.89 23.95 -5.14
N GLU A 85 -1.79 24.89 -4.84
CA GLU A 85 -2.56 24.92 -3.59
C GLU A 85 -3.51 23.71 -3.50
N ASP A 86 -4.14 23.31 -4.60
CA ASP A 86 -5.03 22.15 -4.66
C ASP A 86 -4.26 20.86 -4.41
N LEU A 87 -3.08 20.71 -5.00
CA LEU A 87 -2.20 19.55 -4.74
C LEU A 87 -1.79 19.48 -3.27
N THR A 88 -1.41 20.61 -2.68
CA THR A 88 -1.05 20.69 -1.26
C THR A 88 -2.23 20.31 -0.37
N ALA A 89 -3.42 20.80 -0.67
CA ALA A 89 -4.65 20.46 0.06
C ALA A 89 -5.01 18.97 -0.08
N LEU A 90 -4.91 18.40 -1.28
CA LEU A 90 -5.13 16.97 -1.52
C LEU A 90 -4.17 16.11 -0.71
N VAL A 91 -2.88 16.42 -0.74
CA VAL A 91 -1.85 15.70 0.05
C VAL A 91 -2.21 15.74 1.54
N SER A 92 -2.59 16.91 2.06
CA SER A 92 -2.94 17.08 3.47
C SER A 92 -4.15 16.24 3.87
N ILE A 93 -5.22 16.23 3.08
CA ILE A 93 -6.43 15.44 3.35
C ILE A 93 -6.13 13.96 3.27
N ILE A 94 -5.45 13.50 2.23
CA ILE A 94 -5.11 12.09 2.03
C ILE A 94 -4.19 11.59 3.16
N LYS A 95 -3.23 12.39 3.58
CA LYS A 95 -2.34 12.09 4.71
C LYS A 95 -3.11 11.92 6.02
N GLU A 96 -4.06 12.82 6.30
CA GLU A 96 -4.91 12.74 7.50
C GLU A 96 -5.81 11.49 7.48
N GLU A 97 -6.43 11.19 6.35
CA GLU A 97 -7.25 9.98 6.17
C GLU A 97 -6.45 8.68 6.41
N HIS A 98 -5.17 8.66 6.02
CA HIS A 98 -4.32 7.48 6.21
C HIS A 98 -4.03 7.14 7.68
N LYS A 99 -4.22 8.07 8.60
CA LYS A 99 -4.13 7.77 10.05
C LYS A 99 -5.13 6.70 10.49
N HIS A 100 -6.24 6.55 9.76
CA HIS A 100 -7.30 5.58 10.05
C HIS A 100 -7.25 4.33 9.16
N VAL A 101 -6.33 4.27 8.20
CA VAL A 101 -6.19 3.12 7.30
C VAL A 101 -5.34 2.04 7.96
N ILE A 102 -5.86 0.81 7.93
CA ILE A 102 -5.08 -0.36 8.34
C ILE A 102 -4.14 -0.75 7.21
N GLY A 103 -2.84 -0.64 7.47
CA GLY A 103 -1.80 -1.12 6.57
C GLY A 103 -1.34 -2.51 6.97
N ALA A 104 -1.23 -3.40 6.01
CA ALA A 104 -0.71 -4.75 6.21
C ALA A 104 0.67 -4.88 5.55
N VAL A 105 1.69 -5.17 6.36
CA VAL A 105 3.07 -5.35 5.88
C VAL A 105 3.25 -6.76 5.38
N MET A 106 3.68 -6.90 4.13
CA MET A 106 3.89 -8.20 3.49
C MET A 106 5.00 -8.15 2.45
N THR A 107 5.50 -9.32 2.06
CA THR A 107 6.44 -9.40 0.93
C THR A 107 5.74 -8.99 -0.37
N GLU A 108 6.50 -8.50 -1.33
CA GLU A 108 5.97 -8.16 -2.65
C GLU A 108 5.31 -9.37 -3.32
N ASP A 109 5.85 -10.58 -3.13
CA ASP A 109 5.25 -11.82 -3.63
C ASP A 109 3.88 -12.10 -3.01
N MET A 110 3.75 -11.95 -1.69
CA MET A 110 2.46 -12.13 -1.02
C MET A 110 1.44 -11.08 -1.46
N HIS A 111 1.86 -9.86 -1.66
CA HIS A 111 1.02 -8.78 -2.19
C HIS A 111 0.51 -9.10 -3.61
N SER A 112 1.39 -9.60 -4.47
CA SER A 112 1.02 -10.04 -5.81
C SER A 112 0.02 -11.21 -5.80
N ILE A 113 0.24 -12.21 -4.95
CA ILE A 113 -0.67 -13.36 -4.81
C ILE A 113 -2.04 -12.92 -4.29
N LEU A 114 -2.08 -12.01 -3.32
CA LEU A 114 -3.34 -11.46 -2.81
C LEU A 114 -4.16 -10.81 -3.94
N HIS A 115 -3.52 -9.96 -4.76
CA HIS A 115 -4.19 -9.30 -5.88
C HIS A 115 -4.51 -10.22 -7.06
N GLN A 116 -3.84 -11.35 -7.21
CA GLN A 116 -4.22 -12.39 -8.16
C GLN A 116 -5.48 -13.14 -7.72
N LYS A 117 -5.64 -13.36 -6.42
CA LYS A 117 -6.83 -14.05 -5.87
C LYS A 117 -8.05 -13.13 -5.76
N PHE A 118 -7.84 -11.86 -5.47
CA PHE A 118 -8.90 -10.87 -5.26
C PHE A 118 -8.59 -9.61 -6.08
N THR A 119 -9.45 -9.26 -7.02
CA THR A 119 -9.26 -8.07 -7.87
C THR A 119 -9.18 -6.77 -7.05
N ASN A 120 -10.09 -6.61 -6.10
CA ASN A 120 -10.11 -5.49 -5.15
C ASN A 120 -10.34 -6.05 -3.74
N PRO A 121 -9.29 -6.58 -3.09
CA PRO A 121 -9.46 -7.26 -1.82
C PRO A 121 -10.02 -6.33 -0.75
N THR A 122 -11.09 -6.77 -0.09
CA THR A 122 -11.62 -6.14 1.11
C THR A 122 -10.77 -6.51 2.33
N TYR A 123 -11.03 -5.86 3.46
CA TYR A 123 -10.35 -6.22 4.71
C TYR A 123 -10.65 -7.66 5.15
N GLU A 124 -11.88 -8.13 4.93
CA GLU A 124 -12.26 -9.52 5.19
C GLU A 124 -11.53 -10.51 4.26
N ASP A 125 -11.41 -10.18 2.97
CA ASP A 125 -10.63 -10.97 2.01
C ASP A 125 -9.18 -11.11 2.45
N TYR A 126 -8.56 -10.01 2.90
CA TYR A 126 -7.21 -10.03 3.46
C TYR A 126 -7.08 -10.92 4.70
N LYS A 127 -8.00 -10.79 5.65
CA LYS A 127 -8.00 -11.64 6.85
C LYS A 127 -8.16 -13.13 6.52
N GLN A 128 -9.04 -13.45 5.58
CA GLN A 128 -9.26 -14.81 5.11
C GLN A 128 -8.03 -15.36 4.38
N PHE A 129 -7.41 -14.55 3.53
CA PHE A 129 -6.16 -14.89 2.83
C PHE A 129 -5.03 -15.22 3.81
N LYS A 130 -4.83 -14.37 4.81
CA LYS A 130 -3.83 -14.56 5.86
C LYS A 130 -4.07 -15.85 6.65
N LYS A 131 -5.30 -16.13 7.02
CA LYS A 131 -5.70 -17.35 7.74
C LYS A 131 -5.47 -18.60 6.90
N ASN A 132 -5.83 -18.57 5.63
CA ASN A 132 -5.66 -19.70 4.72
C ASN A 132 -4.19 -20.02 4.46
N TYR A 133 -3.37 -18.98 4.28
CA TYR A 133 -1.93 -19.16 4.09
C TYR A 133 -1.27 -19.80 5.31
N ARG A 134 -1.57 -19.35 6.50
CA ARG A 134 -1.06 -19.90 7.76
C ARG A 134 -1.46 -21.37 7.95
N ARG A 135 -2.70 -21.74 7.62
CA ARG A 135 -3.17 -23.12 7.66
C ARG A 135 -2.40 -24.02 6.70
N LYS A 136 -2.16 -23.58 5.45
CA LYS A 136 -1.36 -24.33 4.47
C LYS A 136 0.05 -24.60 4.96
N LEU A 137 0.74 -23.59 5.51
CA LEU A 137 2.07 -23.77 6.08
C LEU A 137 2.08 -24.78 7.24
N TYR A 138 1.10 -24.70 8.12
CA TYR A 138 0.96 -25.65 9.23
C TYR A 138 0.75 -27.09 8.76
N GLN A 139 -0.11 -27.29 7.78
CA GLN A 139 -0.38 -28.61 7.18
C GLN A 139 0.87 -29.19 6.48
N CYS A 140 1.62 -28.37 5.74
CA CYS A 140 2.87 -28.80 5.10
C CYS A 140 3.91 -29.25 6.13
N LYS A 141 4.06 -28.54 7.25
CA LYS A 141 4.98 -28.92 8.33
C LYS A 141 4.60 -30.27 8.99
N ASN A 142 3.31 -30.51 9.17
CA ASN A 142 2.83 -31.76 9.75
C ASN A 142 2.97 -32.96 8.80
N SER A 143 2.75 -32.76 7.48
CA SER A 143 2.92 -33.84 6.49
C SER A 143 4.40 -34.29 6.38
N SER A 144 5.35 -33.35 6.52
CA SER A 144 6.78 -33.66 6.54
C SER A 144 7.17 -34.48 7.78
N ARG A 145 6.57 -34.20 8.95
CA ARG A 145 6.79 -35.01 10.17
C ARG A 145 6.21 -36.42 10.09
N ARG A 146 5.07 -36.60 9.40
CA ARG A 146 4.47 -37.92 9.18
C ARG A 146 5.27 -38.80 8.20
N LYS A 147 6.02 -38.20 7.27
CA LYS A 147 6.89 -38.92 6.35
C LYS A 147 8.24 -39.27 6.93
N ALA A 148 8.68 -38.60 7.99
CA ALA A 148 9.94 -38.85 8.69
C ALA A 148 9.78 -39.81 9.90
N ALA A 149 8.58 -40.22 10.21
CA ALA A 149 8.28 -41.27 11.19
C ALA A 149 7.97 -42.56 10.48
#